data_392b3e9416930f36ac383374e6e72093
#
_entry.id   392b3e9416930f36ac383374e6e72093
#
_cell.length_a   1.000
_cell.length_b   1.000
_cell.length_c   1.000
_cell.angle_alpha   90.00
_cell.angle_beta   90.00
_cell.angle_gamma   90.00
#
_symmetry.space_group_name_H-M   'P 1'
#
loop_
_entity.id
_entity.type
_entity.pdbx_description
1 polymer ?
#
loop_
_entity_poly.entity_id
_entity_poly.type
_entity_poly.pdbx_seq_one_letter_code
_entity_poly.pdbx_strand_id
1 'polypeptide(L)'
;MSYPTDPEFASVEITSRHSNLRTETRSGRTQVRSLGAQRRAIKGRYNDLKRSEFAPVFAFVMAQKGGVEEFTIVPPVVSSSSGGAVGTMRTNGSHTAGDSTITVDGFSGLIKAGDFVKFGNHDKVYMVTADQSGAGTLNIQPGLVEAVANNEVITYNSVPFTVRLENDIQEWSLSGFDRYNFEIDLIEVL
;
A
#
# COMPACT_ATOMS: atom_id res chain seq x y z
N MET A 1 12.00 -0.78 -9.35
CA MET A 1 11.63 -1.86 -10.29
C MET A 1 10.17 -2.20 -10.06
N SER A 2 9.38 -2.62 -11.06
CA SER A 2 7.94 -2.93 -10.88
C SER A 2 7.72 -4.45 -10.89
N TYR A 3 6.86 -4.92 -9.98
CA TYR A 3 6.43 -6.32 -9.92
C TYR A 3 5.63 -6.70 -11.18
N PRO A 4 5.77 -7.91 -11.71
CA PRO A 4 4.96 -8.37 -12.83
C PRO A 4 3.46 -8.29 -12.52
N THR A 5 2.67 -7.79 -13.46
CA THR A 5 1.21 -7.67 -13.32
C THR A 5 0.47 -8.88 -13.90
N ASP A 6 1.15 -9.73 -14.66
CA ASP A 6 0.64 -10.97 -15.22
C ASP A 6 1.60 -12.12 -14.83
N PRO A 7 1.09 -13.18 -14.21
CA PRO A 7 -0.31 -13.43 -13.82
C PRO A 7 -0.76 -12.58 -12.62
N GLU A 8 -2.07 -12.31 -12.52
CA GLU A 8 -2.65 -11.63 -11.36
C GLU A 8 -2.67 -12.54 -10.14
N PHE A 9 -2.65 -11.94 -8.94
CA PHE A 9 -2.83 -12.67 -7.69
C PHE A 9 -4.20 -13.33 -7.61
N ALA A 10 -4.25 -14.58 -7.19
CA ALA A 10 -5.49 -15.27 -6.88
C ALA A 10 -6.16 -14.70 -5.61
N SER A 11 -5.34 -14.24 -4.67
CA SER A 11 -5.82 -13.50 -3.49
C SER A 11 -4.75 -12.54 -2.97
N VAL A 12 -5.21 -11.42 -2.41
CA VAL A 12 -4.35 -10.44 -1.73
C VAL A 12 -4.92 -10.16 -0.35
N GLU A 13 -4.09 -10.25 0.67
CA GLU A 13 -4.39 -9.87 2.04
C GLU A 13 -3.54 -8.67 2.43
N ILE A 14 -4.17 -7.62 2.96
CA ILE A 14 -3.48 -6.41 3.40
C ILE A 14 -3.69 -6.25 4.90
N THR A 15 -2.60 -6.31 5.67
CA THR A 15 -2.60 -6.12 7.12
C THR A 15 -1.96 -4.79 7.47
N SER A 16 -2.63 -3.99 8.29
CA SER A 16 -2.07 -2.73 8.81
C SER A 16 -1.41 -2.98 10.17
N ARG A 17 -0.12 -2.69 10.27
CA ARG A 17 0.69 -2.83 11.49
C ARG A 17 0.97 -1.45 12.07
N HIS A 18 0.51 -1.20 13.30
CA HIS A 18 0.75 0.04 14.03
C HIS A 18 1.76 -0.21 15.15
N SER A 19 2.80 0.60 15.23
CA SER A 19 3.74 0.59 16.34
C SER A 19 3.17 1.43 17.49
N ASN A 20 2.67 0.77 18.53
CA ASN A 20 2.14 1.41 19.72
C ASN A 20 2.90 0.94 20.96
N LEU A 21 3.33 1.88 21.79
CA LEU A 21 3.81 1.57 23.13
C LEU A 21 2.59 1.48 24.08
N ARG A 22 2.45 0.33 24.72
CA ARG A 22 1.36 0.07 25.67
C ARG A 22 1.95 -0.22 27.05
N THR A 23 1.50 0.52 28.06
CA THR A 23 1.92 0.36 29.45
C THR A 23 0.69 0.23 30.32
N GLU A 24 0.69 -0.75 31.22
CA GLU A 24 -0.37 -0.94 32.20
C GLU A 24 0.17 -0.59 33.59
N THR A 25 -0.58 0.25 34.30
CA THR A 25 -0.26 0.61 35.69
C THR A 25 -0.76 -0.48 36.66
N ARG A 26 -0.18 -0.55 37.87
CA ARG A 26 -0.59 -1.51 38.89
C ARG A 26 -2.08 -1.40 39.31
N SER A 27 -2.70 -0.26 39.03
CA SER A 27 -4.13 -0.03 39.25
C SER A 27 -5.01 -0.48 38.05
N GLY A 28 -4.45 -1.17 37.05
CA GLY A 28 -5.18 -1.65 35.86
C GLY A 28 -5.46 -0.58 34.81
N ARG A 29 -4.90 0.64 34.96
CA ARG A 29 -5.06 1.68 33.94
C ARG A 29 -4.07 1.49 32.78
N THR A 30 -4.57 1.31 31.58
CA THR A 30 -3.75 1.19 30.37
C THR A 30 -3.47 2.57 29.79
N GLN A 31 -2.22 2.84 29.47
CA GLN A 31 -1.77 3.99 28.68
C GLN A 31 -1.24 3.48 27.35
N VAL A 32 -1.68 4.12 26.25
CA VAL A 32 -1.23 3.77 24.90
C VAL A 32 -0.67 5.02 24.23
N ARG A 33 0.54 4.91 23.68
CA ARG A 33 1.18 5.95 22.91
C ARG A 33 1.49 5.41 21.50
N SER A 34 1.04 6.09 20.47
CA SER A 34 1.44 5.79 19.09
C SER A 34 2.88 6.25 18.84
N LEU A 35 3.67 5.41 18.20
CA LEU A 35 5.03 5.73 17.75
C LEU A 35 5.07 6.20 16.29
N GLY A 36 3.91 6.33 15.62
CA GLY A 36 3.77 6.89 14.28
C GLY A 36 4.17 5.98 13.12
N ALA A 37 4.88 4.90 13.36
CA ALA A 37 5.36 3.98 12.32
C ALA A 37 4.29 2.96 11.93
N GLN A 38 3.30 3.38 11.12
CA GLN A 38 2.34 2.45 10.55
C GLN A 38 2.89 1.90 9.23
N ARG A 39 2.88 0.57 9.07
CA ARG A 39 3.26 -0.13 7.83
C ARG A 39 2.17 -1.10 7.42
N ARG A 40 2.05 -1.34 6.12
CA ARG A 40 1.20 -2.40 5.60
C ARG A 40 2.05 -3.60 5.24
N ALA A 41 1.60 -4.78 5.67
CA ALA A 41 2.08 -6.05 5.16
C ALA A 41 1.08 -6.51 4.09
N ILE A 42 1.58 -6.94 2.96
CA ILE A 42 0.78 -7.41 1.83
C ILE A 42 1.17 -8.85 1.56
N LYS A 43 0.20 -9.73 1.60
CA LYS A 43 0.38 -11.14 1.31
C LYS A 43 -0.34 -11.48 0.02
N GLY A 44 0.42 -11.85 -1.00
CA GLY A 44 -0.09 -12.24 -2.29
C GLY A 44 -0.01 -13.75 -2.49
N ARG A 45 -1.06 -14.37 -3.01
CA ARG A 45 -1.08 -15.81 -3.31
C ARG A 45 -1.39 -16.05 -4.76
N TYR A 46 -0.67 -17.00 -5.32
CA TYR A 46 -0.91 -17.59 -6.63
C TYR A 46 -1.32 -19.04 -6.48
N ASN A 47 -2.33 -19.44 -7.22
CA ASN A 47 -2.80 -20.82 -7.24
C ASN A 47 -2.75 -21.35 -8.67
N ASP A 48 -2.30 -22.61 -8.80
CA ASP A 48 -2.37 -23.38 -10.05
C ASP A 48 -1.72 -22.72 -11.29
N LEU A 49 -0.63 -21.95 -11.10
CA LEU A 49 0.13 -21.38 -12.19
C LEU A 49 0.80 -22.46 -13.04
N LYS A 50 0.82 -22.26 -14.34
CA LYS A 50 1.69 -23.03 -15.24
C LYS A 50 3.14 -22.55 -15.09
N ARG A 51 4.09 -23.40 -15.45
CA ARG A 51 5.51 -23.05 -15.42
C ARG A 51 5.83 -21.74 -16.18
N SER A 52 5.19 -21.52 -17.31
CA SER A 52 5.39 -20.32 -18.12
C SER A 52 4.93 -19.02 -17.42
N GLU A 53 3.96 -19.11 -16.53
CA GLU A 53 3.43 -18.00 -15.73
C GLU A 53 4.23 -17.82 -14.44
N PHE A 54 4.57 -18.94 -13.77
CA PHE A 54 5.32 -18.95 -12.51
C PHE A 54 6.78 -18.50 -12.67
N ALA A 55 7.47 -18.99 -13.71
CA ALA A 55 8.91 -18.78 -13.83
C ALA A 55 9.33 -17.31 -13.92
N PRO A 56 8.64 -16.42 -14.68
CA PRO A 56 8.96 -14.99 -14.68
C PRO A 56 8.76 -14.31 -13.33
N VAL A 57 7.68 -14.67 -12.62
CA VAL A 57 7.38 -14.12 -11.28
C VAL A 57 8.46 -14.53 -10.28
N PHE A 58 8.80 -15.81 -10.25
CA PHE A 58 9.81 -16.31 -9.33
C PHE A 58 11.21 -15.78 -9.65
N ALA A 59 11.56 -15.64 -10.94
CA ALA A 59 12.82 -15.02 -11.36
C ALA A 59 12.91 -13.56 -10.90
N PHE A 60 11.81 -12.80 -10.98
CA PHE A 60 11.74 -11.44 -10.46
C PHE A 60 11.99 -11.43 -8.94
N VAL A 61 11.30 -12.30 -8.19
CA VAL A 61 11.44 -12.39 -6.73
C VAL A 61 12.88 -12.73 -6.33
N MET A 62 13.52 -13.68 -7.01
CA MET A 62 14.92 -14.04 -6.76
C MET A 62 15.88 -12.90 -7.06
N ALA A 63 15.58 -12.05 -8.04
CA ALA A 63 16.39 -10.88 -8.37
C ALA A 63 16.36 -9.81 -7.27
N GLN A 64 15.35 -9.82 -6.37
CA GLN A 64 15.27 -8.88 -5.24
C GLN A 64 16.26 -9.22 -4.10
N LYS A 65 16.96 -10.35 -4.15
CA LYS A 65 17.98 -10.76 -3.15
C LYS A 65 17.42 -10.81 -1.71
N GLY A 66 16.25 -11.39 -1.53
CA GLY A 66 15.52 -11.30 -0.27
C GLY A 66 14.98 -9.89 -0.04
N GLY A 67 14.97 -9.43 1.20
CA GLY A 67 14.45 -8.11 1.59
C GLY A 67 15.36 -6.90 1.26
N VAL A 68 16.39 -7.07 0.41
CA VAL A 68 17.39 -6.00 0.14
C VAL A 68 16.84 -4.94 -0.81
N GLU A 69 16.26 -5.37 -1.92
CA GLU A 69 15.82 -4.46 -2.98
C GLU A 69 14.36 -4.03 -2.78
N GLU A 70 14.07 -2.78 -3.17
CA GLU A 70 12.73 -2.20 -3.15
C GLU A 70 12.11 -2.24 -4.54
N PHE A 71 10.81 -2.50 -4.59
CA PHE A 71 10.07 -2.51 -5.83
C PHE A 71 8.64 -2.04 -5.63
N THR A 72 7.95 -1.72 -6.71
CA THR A 72 6.55 -1.30 -6.67
C THR A 72 5.62 -2.43 -7.05
N ILE A 73 4.50 -2.53 -6.34
CA ILE A 73 3.39 -3.44 -6.63
C ILE A 73 2.09 -2.65 -6.71
N VAL A 74 1.24 -3.01 -7.65
CA VAL A 74 -0.13 -2.48 -7.77
C VAL A 74 -1.10 -3.60 -7.45
N PRO A 75 -1.60 -3.69 -6.20
CA PRO A 75 -2.56 -4.73 -5.83
C PRO A 75 -3.84 -4.61 -6.66
N PRO A 76 -4.39 -5.72 -7.19
CA PRO A 76 -5.61 -5.65 -7.99
C PRO A 76 -6.79 -5.15 -7.15
N VAL A 77 -7.73 -4.47 -7.78
CA VAL A 77 -8.98 -3.92 -7.21
C VAL A 77 -8.74 -2.84 -6.15
N VAL A 78 -8.06 -3.15 -5.06
CA VAL A 78 -7.90 -2.26 -3.89
C VAL A 78 -7.02 -1.03 -4.17
N SER A 79 -6.19 -1.07 -5.21
CA SER A 79 -5.33 0.05 -5.60
C SER A 79 -6.07 1.15 -6.37
N SER A 80 -7.33 0.95 -6.72
CA SER A 80 -8.13 1.91 -7.48
C SER A 80 -9.31 2.42 -6.66
N SER A 81 -9.62 3.71 -6.83
CA SER A 81 -10.74 4.34 -6.15
C SER A 81 -12.07 3.67 -6.50
N SER A 82 -12.89 3.45 -5.49
CA SER A 82 -14.20 2.80 -5.59
C SER A 82 -15.35 3.78 -5.84
N GLY A 83 -15.08 5.09 -5.79
CA GLY A 83 -16.10 6.14 -5.85
C GLY A 83 -16.28 6.79 -7.23
N GLY A 84 -15.55 6.35 -8.26
CA GLY A 84 -15.67 6.90 -9.62
C GLY A 84 -15.06 8.30 -9.75
N ALA A 85 -14.04 8.60 -8.98
CA ALA A 85 -13.28 9.85 -9.12
C ALA A 85 -12.57 9.92 -10.48
N VAL A 86 -12.57 11.10 -11.10
CA VAL A 86 -11.93 11.39 -12.38
C VAL A 86 -11.19 12.74 -12.33
N GLY A 87 -10.13 12.86 -13.12
CA GLY A 87 -9.27 14.05 -13.16
C GLY A 87 -7.94 13.85 -12.48
N THR A 88 -7.16 14.91 -12.34
CA THR A 88 -5.84 14.87 -11.68
C THR A 88 -5.95 15.53 -10.33
N MET A 89 -6.13 14.74 -9.27
CA MET A 89 -6.18 15.26 -7.91
C MET A 89 -4.82 15.83 -7.50
N ARG A 90 -4.83 16.99 -6.87
CA ARG A 90 -3.64 17.69 -6.40
C ARG A 90 -3.87 18.29 -5.02
N THR A 91 -2.78 18.50 -4.31
CA THR A 91 -2.81 19.28 -3.06
C THR A 91 -3.09 20.76 -3.37
N ASN A 92 -3.97 21.35 -2.59
CA ASN A 92 -4.27 22.79 -2.61
C ASN A 92 -3.71 23.41 -1.32
N GLY A 93 -2.49 23.93 -1.41
CA GLY A 93 -1.69 24.36 -0.28
C GLY A 93 -0.60 23.37 0.11
N SER A 94 0.36 23.82 0.91
CA SER A 94 1.42 22.99 1.48
C SER A 94 0.96 22.42 2.81
N HIS A 95 1.35 21.16 3.07
CA HIS A 95 1.04 20.46 4.31
C HIS A 95 2.31 19.91 4.95
N THR A 96 2.32 19.85 6.28
CA THR A 96 3.48 19.43 7.05
C THR A 96 3.42 17.93 7.42
N ALA A 97 4.57 17.35 7.74
CA ALA A 97 4.60 15.99 8.29
C ALA A 97 3.75 15.91 9.56
N GLY A 98 2.95 14.85 9.67
CA GLY A 98 1.98 14.62 10.74
C GLY A 98 0.55 15.06 10.42
N ASP A 99 0.33 15.90 9.40
CA ASP A 99 -1.00 16.32 9.00
C ASP A 99 -1.81 15.10 8.51
N SER A 100 -3.03 14.97 9.01
CA SER A 100 -4.00 13.94 8.58
C SER A 100 -5.16 14.50 7.77
N THR A 101 -5.14 15.82 7.54
CA THR A 101 -6.18 16.58 6.87
C THR A 101 -5.55 17.39 5.75
N ILE A 102 -5.81 17.03 4.51
CA ILE A 102 -5.15 17.58 3.32
C ILE A 102 -6.18 18.30 2.46
N THR A 103 -5.92 19.55 2.11
CA THR A 103 -6.76 20.25 1.14
C THR A 103 -6.41 19.80 -0.27
N VAL A 104 -7.41 19.44 -1.07
CA VAL A 104 -7.23 18.89 -2.41
C VAL A 104 -8.16 19.54 -3.42
N ASP A 105 -7.75 19.54 -4.68
CA ASP A 105 -8.54 19.99 -5.82
C ASP A 105 -8.20 19.22 -7.12
N GLY A 106 -8.68 19.68 -8.28
CA GLY A 106 -8.33 19.17 -9.60
C GLY A 106 -9.03 17.86 -10.00
N PHE A 107 -9.96 17.35 -9.19
CA PHE A 107 -10.73 16.15 -9.52
C PHE A 107 -12.24 16.37 -9.35
N SER A 108 -13.03 15.47 -9.91
CA SER A 108 -14.48 15.39 -9.73
C SER A 108 -14.90 13.96 -9.45
N GLY A 109 -16.13 13.77 -8.95
CA GLY A 109 -16.60 12.48 -8.48
C GLY A 109 -16.27 12.28 -7.00
N LEU A 110 -16.23 11.05 -6.54
CA LEU A 110 -16.14 10.67 -5.13
C LEU A 110 -14.90 9.81 -4.89
N ILE A 111 -14.14 10.15 -3.87
CA ILE A 111 -13.16 9.25 -3.21
C ILE A 111 -13.83 8.75 -1.93
N LYS A 112 -13.87 7.45 -1.73
CA LYS A 112 -14.54 6.85 -0.57
C LYS A 112 -13.58 6.56 0.57
N ALA A 113 -14.13 6.54 1.77
CA ALA A 113 -13.44 5.99 2.92
C ALA A 113 -13.02 4.53 2.65
N GLY A 114 -11.74 4.21 2.89
CA GLY A 114 -11.15 2.93 2.56
C GLY A 114 -10.34 2.92 1.26
N ASP A 115 -10.52 3.90 0.36
CA ASP A 115 -9.68 4.05 -0.83
C ASP A 115 -8.23 4.39 -0.44
N PHE A 116 -7.27 3.97 -1.26
CA PHE A 116 -5.87 4.29 -1.08
C PHE A 116 -5.45 5.45 -1.96
N VAL A 117 -4.55 6.29 -1.44
CA VAL A 117 -3.93 7.41 -2.16
C VAL A 117 -2.44 7.47 -1.91
N LYS A 118 -1.68 7.98 -2.88
CA LYS A 118 -0.24 8.18 -2.78
C LYS A 118 0.11 9.57 -3.29
N PHE A 119 0.90 10.32 -2.53
CA PHE A 119 1.49 11.59 -2.96
C PHE A 119 2.72 11.32 -3.83
N GLY A 120 2.94 12.11 -4.85
CA GLY A 120 3.99 11.87 -5.84
C GLY A 120 5.41 11.85 -5.26
N ASN A 121 5.66 12.60 -4.19
CA ASN A 121 6.94 12.67 -3.49
C ASN A 121 7.09 11.66 -2.33
N HIS A 122 6.09 10.80 -2.07
CA HIS A 122 6.11 9.83 -0.98
C HIS A 122 6.20 8.39 -1.50
N ASP A 123 6.90 7.54 -0.77
CA ASP A 123 6.79 6.07 -0.95
C ASP A 123 5.63 5.48 -0.18
N LYS A 124 5.21 6.17 0.87
CA LYS A 124 4.07 5.78 1.70
C LYS A 124 2.74 5.89 0.99
N VAL A 125 1.89 4.88 1.15
CA VAL A 125 0.49 4.88 0.74
C VAL A 125 -0.39 5.21 1.95
N TYR A 126 -1.40 6.04 1.74
CA TYR A 126 -2.34 6.51 2.76
C TYR A 126 -3.73 5.96 2.49
N MET A 127 -4.51 5.73 3.55
CA MET A 127 -5.91 5.35 3.42
C MET A 127 -6.79 6.55 3.70
N VAL A 128 -7.77 6.77 2.85
CA VAL A 128 -8.81 7.78 3.05
C VAL A 128 -9.76 7.32 4.16
N THR A 129 -10.06 8.20 5.11
CA THR A 129 -10.87 7.85 6.30
C THR A 129 -12.27 8.44 6.28
N ALA A 130 -12.56 9.35 5.37
CA ALA A 130 -13.89 9.94 5.16
C ALA A 130 -14.11 10.21 3.68
N ASP A 131 -15.35 10.06 3.23
CA ASP A 131 -15.73 10.35 1.85
C ASP A 131 -15.43 11.80 1.48
N GLN A 132 -14.86 12.02 0.29
CA GLN A 132 -14.57 13.33 -0.25
C GLN A 132 -15.07 13.46 -1.69
N SER A 133 -15.88 14.47 -1.96
CA SER A 133 -16.40 14.77 -3.31
C SER A 133 -15.84 16.08 -3.84
N GLY A 134 -15.13 16.01 -4.96
CA GLY A 134 -14.51 17.17 -5.60
C GLY A 134 -13.49 17.88 -4.71
N ALA A 135 -13.28 19.18 -4.95
CA ALA A 135 -12.36 19.98 -4.15
C ALA A 135 -12.81 20.10 -2.69
N GLY A 136 -11.87 20.06 -1.76
CA GLY A 136 -12.15 20.15 -0.33
C GLY A 136 -11.10 19.49 0.53
N THR A 137 -11.53 18.90 1.65
CA THR A 137 -10.65 18.33 2.66
C THR A 137 -10.63 16.81 2.58
N LEU A 138 -9.50 16.24 2.23
CA LEU A 138 -9.22 14.80 2.25
C LEU A 138 -8.65 14.40 3.61
N ASN A 139 -9.32 13.47 4.30
CA ASN A 139 -8.84 12.92 5.57
C ASN A 139 -8.10 11.60 5.31
N ILE A 140 -6.88 11.48 5.81
CA ILE A 140 -5.99 10.35 5.56
C ILE A 140 -5.47 9.72 6.85
N GLN A 141 -5.09 8.44 6.76
CA GLN A 141 -4.41 7.70 7.83
C GLN A 141 -3.32 6.78 7.22
N PRO A 142 -2.10 6.77 7.77
CA PRO A 142 -1.57 7.63 8.84
C PRO A 142 -1.48 9.11 8.43
N GLY A 143 -1.11 9.99 9.36
CA GLY A 143 -0.72 11.34 9.00
C GLY A 143 0.51 11.32 8.08
N LEU A 144 0.72 12.40 7.33
CA LEU A 144 1.84 12.53 6.40
C LEU A 144 3.17 12.17 7.06
N VAL A 145 3.97 11.29 6.44
CA VAL A 145 5.33 10.98 6.91
C VAL A 145 6.30 12.10 6.58
N GLU A 146 6.07 12.80 5.47
CA GLU A 146 6.87 13.92 4.99
C GLU A 146 5.97 15.09 4.60
N ALA A 147 6.56 16.27 4.47
CA ALA A 147 5.83 17.44 4.01
C ALA A 147 5.48 17.34 2.53
N VAL A 148 4.31 17.81 2.17
CA VAL A 148 3.82 17.88 0.78
C VAL A 148 3.72 19.33 0.32
N ALA A 149 4.25 19.60 -0.87
CA ALA A 149 4.20 20.93 -1.48
C ALA A 149 2.80 21.22 -2.03
N ASN A 150 2.54 22.50 -2.29
CA ASN A 150 1.36 22.91 -3.04
C ASN A 150 1.42 22.33 -4.47
N ASN A 151 0.27 21.91 -5.00
CA ASN A 151 0.09 21.37 -6.35
C ASN A 151 0.78 20.01 -6.60
N GLU A 152 1.09 19.28 -5.53
CA GLU A 152 1.60 17.91 -5.62
C GLU A 152 0.52 16.97 -6.12
N VAL A 153 0.88 16.05 -7.04
CA VAL A 153 -0.07 15.09 -7.61
C VAL A 153 -0.39 13.99 -6.62
N ILE A 154 -1.65 13.64 -6.52
CA ILE A 154 -2.16 12.56 -5.69
C ILE A 154 -2.70 11.46 -6.60
N THR A 155 -2.07 10.29 -6.54
CA THR A 155 -2.50 9.09 -7.27
C THR A 155 -3.57 8.36 -6.45
N TYR A 156 -4.72 8.08 -7.05
CA TYR A 156 -5.84 7.37 -6.41
C TYR A 156 -6.39 6.22 -7.27
N ASN A 157 -5.84 6.01 -8.47
CA ASN A 157 -6.12 4.86 -9.33
C ASN A 157 -4.82 4.15 -9.65
N SER A 158 -4.84 2.81 -9.58
CA SER A 158 -3.65 1.97 -9.75
C SER A 158 -2.51 2.42 -8.83
N VAL A 159 -2.83 2.71 -7.58
CA VAL A 159 -1.89 3.23 -6.58
C VAL A 159 -0.74 2.26 -6.39
N PRO A 160 0.52 2.65 -6.69
CA PRO A 160 1.67 1.79 -6.52
C PRO A 160 2.13 1.79 -5.06
N PHE A 161 2.23 0.62 -4.46
CA PHE A 161 2.84 0.43 -3.14
C PHE A 161 4.32 0.16 -3.31
N THR A 162 5.17 0.93 -2.65
CA THR A 162 6.61 0.67 -2.55
C THR A 162 6.83 -0.33 -1.43
N VAL A 163 7.37 -1.51 -1.78
CA VAL A 163 7.50 -2.65 -0.89
C VAL A 163 8.85 -3.32 -1.03
N ARG A 164 9.17 -4.16 -0.06
CA ARG A 164 10.25 -5.16 -0.11
C ARG A 164 9.73 -6.51 0.37
N LEU A 165 10.47 -7.57 0.10
CA LEU A 165 10.17 -8.87 0.67
C LEU A 165 10.28 -8.81 2.20
N GLU A 166 9.29 -9.35 2.91
CA GLU A 166 9.31 -9.43 4.38
C GLU A 166 10.25 -10.53 4.87
N ASN A 167 10.36 -11.61 4.09
CA ASN A 167 11.19 -12.78 4.41
C ASN A 167 12.28 -13.00 3.35
N ASP A 168 13.45 -13.41 3.78
CA ASP A 168 14.56 -13.78 2.89
C ASP A 168 14.40 -15.19 2.29
N ILE A 169 13.53 -16.01 2.88
CA ILE A 169 13.22 -17.38 2.42
C ILE A 169 11.94 -17.33 1.61
N GLN A 170 12.03 -17.80 0.38
CA GLN A 170 10.90 -17.91 -0.54
C GLN A 170 10.62 -19.38 -0.86
N GLU A 171 9.41 -19.83 -0.57
CA GLU A 171 8.98 -21.19 -0.77
C GLU A 171 7.92 -21.28 -1.85
N TRP A 172 7.96 -22.33 -2.63
CA TRP A 172 6.93 -22.66 -3.61
C TRP A 172 6.67 -24.16 -3.60
N SER A 173 5.50 -24.58 -4.04
CA SER A 173 5.14 -25.97 -4.14
C SER A 173 4.70 -26.32 -5.55
N LEU A 174 5.11 -27.51 -6.00
CA LEU A 174 4.67 -28.11 -7.25
C LEU A 174 3.66 -29.21 -6.93
N SER A 175 2.42 -29.01 -7.37
CA SER A 175 1.42 -30.08 -7.41
C SER A 175 1.45 -30.77 -8.78
N GLY A 176 0.90 -31.99 -8.88
CA GLY A 176 0.93 -32.79 -10.12
C GLY A 176 0.47 -31.98 -11.35
N PHE A 177 0.94 -32.39 -12.54
CA PHE A 177 0.57 -31.77 -13.82
C PHE A 177 1.06 -30.33 -14.05
N ASP A 178 2.29 -30.00 -13.64
CA ASP A 178 2.91 -28.69 -13.89
C ASP A 178 2.09 -27.50 -13.30
N ARG A 179 1.62 -27.68 -12.06
CA ARG A 179 0.88 -26.66 -11.30
C ARG A 179 1.70 -26.16 -10.13
N TYR A 180 1.95 -24.86 -10.12
CA TYR A 180 2.75 -24.16 -9.11
C TYR A 180 1.85 -23.33 -8.20
N ASN A 181 2.04 -23.48 -6.91
CA ASN A 181 1.45 -22.59 -5.90
C ASN A 181 2.58 -21.79 -5.24
N PHE A 182 2.39 -20.50 -5.16
CA PHE A 182 3.38 -19.58 -4.62
C PHE A 182 2.69 -18.50 -3.76
N GLU A 183 3.32 -18.20 -2.65
CA GLU A 183 2.90 -17.16 -1.74
C GLU A 183 4.06 -16.18 -1.53
N ILE A 184 3.77 -14.88 -1.53
CA ILE A 184 4.74 -13.83 -1.33
C ILE A 184 4.30 -12.91 -0.19
N ASP A 185 5.20 -12.69 0.76
CA ASP A 185 5.02 -11.78 1.88
C ASP A 185 5.82 -10.50 1.64
N LEU A 186 5.13 -9.38 1.66
CA LEU A 186 5.68 -8.06 1.35
C LEU A 186 5.44 -7.11 2.53
N ILE A 187 6.38 -6.22 2.76
CA ILE A 187 6.26 -5.13 3.73
C ILE A 187 6.44 -3.78 3.05
N GLU A 188 5.55 -2.83 3.34
CA GLU A 188 5.63 -1.45 2.86
C GLU A 188 6.90 -0.76 3.37
N VAL A 189 7.58 -0.04 2.49
CA VAL A 189 8.71 0.85 2.82
C VAL A 189 8.16 2.19 3.30
N LEU A 190 8.89 2.84 4.22
CA LEU A 190 8.56 4.17 4.77
C LEU A 190 9.59 5.17 4.30
#